data_eccb538e25b072ad674c1159d78fb47b
#
_entry.id   eccb538e25b072ad674c1159d78fb47b
#
_cell.length_a   1.000
_cell.length_b   1.000
_cell.length_c   1.000
_cell.angle_alpha   90.00
_cell.angle_beta   90.00
_cell.angle_gamma   90.00
#
_symmetry.space_group_name_H-M   'P 1'
#
loop_
_entity.id
_entity.type
_entity.pdbx_description
1 polymer ?
#
loop_
_entity_poly.entity_id
_entity_poly.type
_entity_poly.pdbx_seq_one_letter_code
_entity_poly.pdbx_strand_id
1 'polypeptide(L)'
;MEALPVLEWQLNGSCNLLKELIDGSTDAEWTRRPFEGANLVGFTVWHGARTLDWAVQCAVRGEAEVAARPEWSGIAPREWLFGAGVSRDLADGIARRVSRDQLGPYVEAVRQEVLGWIRSESADDLKMAVDLRARHLDRPDYMTKDVWAEIESLDGIPAWQLLSRPSMSHIRVHYGEVRSQLQVLRQPVRRESN
;
A
#
# COMPACT_ATOMS: atom_id res chain seq x y z
N MET A 1 -1.33 -29.09 1.22
CA MET A 1 -0.98 -27.82 1.90
C MET A 1 -2.21 -26.94 1.81
N GLU A 2 -2.71 -26.47 2.91
CA GLU A 2 -3.89 -25.60 2.93
C GLU A 2 -3.48 -24.20 2.43
N ALA A 3 -4.24 -23.63 1.51
CA ALA A 3 -3.89 -22.35 0.87
C ALA A 3 -4.04 -21.16 1.84
N LEU A 4 -5.05 -21.21 2.72
CA LEU A 4 -5.35 -20.11 3.66
C LEU A 4 -4.18 -19.77 4.60
N PRO A 5 -3.54 -20.73 5.30
CA PRO A 5 -2.38 -20.41 6.14
C PRO A 5 -1.23 -19.78 5.37
N VAL A 6 -1.04 -20.14 4.09
CA VAL A 6 -0.01 -19.52 3.24
C VAL A 6 -0.37 -18.07 2.93
N LEU A 7 -1.63 -17.79 2.57
CA LEU A 7 -2.10 -16.43 2.30
C LEU A 7 -2.06 -15.57 3.56
N GLU A 8 -2.51 -16.09 4.70
CA GLU A 8 -2.40 -15.39 6.00
C GLU A 8 -0.95 -15.01 6.30
N TRP A 9 -0.02 -15.97 6.18
CA TRP A 9 1.40 -15.73 6.41
C TRP A 9 1.96 -14.66 5.46
N GLN A 10 1.58 -14.69 4.18
CA GLN A 10 2.03 -13.72 3.17
C GLN A 10 1.48 -12.31 3.43
N LEU A 11 0.19 -12.20 3.78
CA LEU A 11 -0.45 -10.92 4.11
C LEU A 11 0.17 -10.32 5.37
N ASN A 12 0.35 -11.13 6.41
CA ASN A 12 1.06 -10.72 7.63
C ASN A 12 2.49 -10.27 7.31
N GLY A 13 3.19 -10.99 6.43
CA GLY A 13 4.52 -10.63 5.95
C GLY A 13 4.54 -9.26 5.27
N SER A 14 3.55 -8.93 4.45
CA SER A 14 3.44 -7.62 3.82
C SER A 14 3.30 -6.49 4.85
N CYS A 15 2.47 -6.67 5.88
CA CYS A 15 2.34 -5.71 6.97
C CYS A 15 3.65 -5.53 7.74
N ASN A 16 4.36 -6.63 8.00
CA ASN A 16 5.66 -6.59 8.70
C ASN A 16 6.72 -5.84 7.88
N LEU A 17 6.74 -6.01 6.54
CA LEU A 17 7.65 -5.25 5.67
C LEU A 17 7.37 -3.74 5.73
N LEU A 18 6.09 -3.32 5.70
CA LEU A 18 5.72 -1.91 5.85
C LEU A 18 6.15 -1.37 7.21
N LYS A 19 5.90 -2.13 8.28
CA LYS A 19 6.33 -1.77 9.63
C LYS A 19 7.85 -1.65 9.74
N GLU A 20 8.62 -2.57 9.17
CA GLU A 20 10.08 -2.51 9.13
C GLU A 20 10.58 -1.22 8.46
N LEU A 21 9.93 -0.78 7.36
CA LEU A 21 10.29 0.47 6.70
C LEU A 21 10.00 1.70 7.56
N ILE A 22 8.87 1.70 8.27
CA ILE A 22 8.47 2.79 9.18
C ILE A 22 9.48 2.88 10.32
N ASP A 23 9.75 1.76 10.99
CA ASP A 23 10.65 1.70 12.15
C ASP A 23 12.11 1.94 11.75
N GLY A 24 12.49 1.49 10.56
CA GLY A 24 13.86 1.54 10.04
C GLY A 24 14.27 2.84 9.38
N SER A 25 13.37 3.81 9.22
CA SER A 25 13.65 5.15 8.66
C SER A 25 13.62 6.24 9.72
N THR A 26 14.31 7.34 9.47
CA THR A 26 14.24 8.57 10.27
C THR A 26 13.28 9.58 9.64
N ASP A 27 12.83 10.60 10.40
CA ASP A 27 11.96 11.65 9.86
C ASP A 27 12.66 12.47 8.76
N ALA A 28 13.98 12.63 8.87
CA ALA A 28 14.77 13.29 7.84
C ALA A 28 14.83 12.47 6.54
N GLU A 29 14.94 11.15 6.63
CA GLU A 29 14.92 10.25 5.47
C GLU A 29 13.52 10.16 4.85
N TRP A 30 12.48 10.25 5.67
CA TRP A 30 11.08 10.14 5.28
C TRP A 30 10.67 11.18 4.24
N THR A 31 11.18 12.40 4.37
CA THR A 31 10.86 13.55 3.52
C THR A 31 12.00 14.00 2.62
N ARG A 32 13.12 13.27 2.59
CA ARG A 32 14.26 13.57 1.75
C ARG A 32 14.23 12.77 0.46
N ARG A 33 14.47 13.44 -0.67
CA ARG A 33 14.54 12.77 -1.98
C ARG A 33 15.89 12.09 -2.14
N PRO A 34 15.93 10.79 -2.42
CA PRO A 34 17.21 10.07 -2.57
C PRO A 34 17.97 10.44 -3.85
N PHE A 35 17.24 10.65 -4.96
CA PHE A 35 17.77 11.09 -6.25
C PHE A 35 16.66 11.73 -7.08
N GLU A 36 17.04 12.44 -8.14
CA GLU A 36 16.08 13.06 -9.05
C GLU A 36 15.14 12.00 -9.65
N GLY A 37 13.86 12.31 -9.71
CA GLY A 37 12.85 11.38 -10.23
C GLY A 37 12.28 10.39 -9.21
N ALA A 38 12.96 10.12 -8.09
CA ALA A 38 12.44 9.21 -7.07
C ALA A 38 11.25 9.82 -6.30
N ASN A 39 10.37 8.96 -5.78
CA ASN A 39 9.42 9.36 -4.75
C ASN A 39 10.13 9.60 -3.41
N LEU A 40 9.51 10.36 -2.53
CA LEU A 40 9.93 10.41 -1.14
C LEU A 40 9.61 9.09 -0.44
N VAL A 41 10.48 8.65 0.46
CA VAL A 41 10.30 7.40 1.22
C VAL A 41 8.92 7.33 1.86
N GLY A 42 8.48 8.41 2.52
CA GLY A 42 7.20 8.50 3.19
C GLY A 42 6.00 8.24 2.27
N PHE A 43 6.05 8.75 1.04
CA PHE A 43 5.00 8.48 0.06
C PHE A 43 4.96 7.01 -0.33
N THR A 44 6.10 6.40 -0.66
CA THR A 44 6.15 5.01 -1.11
C THR A 44 5.63 4.05 -0.03
N VAL A 45 5.99 4.28 1.24
CA VAL A 45 5.50 3.45 2.36
C VAL A 45 4.01 3.67 2.60
N TRP A 46 3.54 4.92 2.59
CA TRP A 46 2.12 5.25 2.71
C TRP A 46 1.30 4.63 1.58
N HIS A 47 1.75 4.75 0.33
CA HIS A 47 1.11 4.15 -0.83
C HIS A 47 1.00 2.63 -0.70
N GLY A 48 2.06 1.96 -0.24
CA GLY A 48 2.03 0.52 0.03
C GLY A 48 0.95 0.13 1.06
N ALA A 49 0.86 0.88 2.17
CA ALA A 49 -0.15 0.63 3.19
C ALA A 49 -1.58 0.86 2.66
N ARG A 50 -1.80 1.93 1.89
CA ARG A 50 -3.09 2.25 1.27
C ARG A 50 -3.49 1.22 0.21
N THR A 51 -2.53 0.75 -0.61
CA THR A 51 -2.77 -0.29 -1.61
C THR A 51 -3.18 -1.61 -0.96
N LEU A 52 -2.56 -1.98 0.16
CA LEU A 52 -2.95 -3.17 0.93
C LEU A 52 -4.38 -3.07 1.46
N ASP A 53 -4.74 -1.95 2.06
CA ASP A 53 -6.08 -1.68 2.58
C ASP A 53 -7.12 -1.73 1.45
N TRP A 54 -6.89 -0.98 0.37
CA TRP A 54 -7.74 -0.99 -0.82
C TRP A 54 -7.92 -2.38 -1.40
N ALA A 55 -6.84 -3.13 -1.58
CA ALA A 55 -6.89 -4.44 -2.22
C ALA A 55 -7.72 -5.45 -1.44
N VAL A 56 -7.60 -5.45 -0.12
CA VAL A 56 -8.35 -6.40 0.71
C VAL A 56 -9.77 -5.90 0.94
N GLN A 57 -9.95 -4.68 1.42
CA GLN A 57 -11.27 -4.20 1.83
C GLN A 57 -12.15 -3.85 0.62
N CYS A 58 -11.66 -2.97 -0.25
CA CYS A 58 -12.46 -2.49 -1.38
C CYS A 58 -12.52 -3.53 -2.51
N ALA A 59 -11.36 -3.96 -3.01
CA ALA A 59 -11.31 -4.78 -4.22
C ALA A 59 -11.84 -6.19 -3.98
N VAL A 60 -11.37 -6.90 -2.95
CA VAL A 60 -11.79 -8.28 -2.69
C VAL A 60 -13.12 -8.33 -1.94
N ARG A 61 -13.21 -7.67 -0.77
CA ARG A 61 -14.38 -7.78 0.12
C ARG A 61 -15.57 -6.93 -0.33
N GLY A 62 -15.33 -5.84 -1.08
CA GLY A 62 -16.36 -4.87 -1.41
C GLY A 62 -16.82 -4.02 -0.23
N GLU A 63 -15.98 -3.94 0.80
CA GLU A 63 -16.23 -3.21 2.03
C GLU A 63 -15.53 -1.85 2.03
N ALA A 64 -15.88 -1.01 3.00
CA ALA A 64 -15.17 0.25 3.23
C ALA A 64 -13.74 -0.06 3.74
N GLU A 65 -12.77 0.69 3.24
CA GLU A 65 -11.39 0.61 3.69
C GLU A 65 -11.25 1.04 5.16
N VAL A 66 -10.24 0.52 5.85
CA VAL A 66 -9.87 1.00 7.20
C VAL A 66 -9.65 2.51 7.17
N ALA A 67 -9.05 3.01 6.11
CA ALA A 67 -8.81 4.44 5.87
C ALA A 67 -10.09 5.32 5.88
N ALA A 68 -11.25 4.74 5.64
CA ALA A 68 -12.53 5.47 5.67
C ALA A 68 -13.01 5.80 7.10
N ARG A 69 -12.38 5.23 8.12
CA ARG A 69 -12.72 5.49 9.52
C ARG A 69 -12.29 6.91 9.92
N PRO A 70 -13.08 7.63 10.75
CA PRO A 70 -12.80 9.02 11.10
C PRO A 70 -11.41 9.29 11.68
N GLU A 71 -10.87 8.34 12.45
CA GLU A 71 -9.54 8.44 13.05
C GLU A 71 -8.41 8.52 12.05
N TRP A 72 -8.62 8.05 10.81
CA TRP A 72 -7.61 8.05 9.74
C TRP A 72 -7.77 9.19 8.72
N SER A 73 -8.76 10.07 8.90
CA SER A 73 -9.04 11.18 7.97
C SER A 73 -7.84 12.12 7.74
N GLY A 74 -6.96 12.24 8.73
CA GLY A 74 -5.75 13.06 8.62
C GLY A 74 -4.64 12.49 7.75
N ILE A 75 -4.62 11.16 7.59
CA ILE A 75 -3.56 10.45 6.85
C ILE A 75 -4.06 9.83 5.54
N ALA A 76 -5.36 9.77 5.35
CA ALA A 76 -5.97 9.18 4.16
C ALA A 76 -7.21 9.98 3.71
N PRO A 77 -7.07 11.29 3.42
CA PRO A 77 -8.16 12.04 2.80
C PRO A 77 -8.64 11.35 1.54
N ARG A 78 -9.95 11.38 1.30
CA ARG A 78 -10.57 10.66 0.19
C ARG A 78 -9.95 11.02 -1.17
N GLU A 79 -9.59 12.27 -1.37
CA GLU A 79 -9.00 12.80 -2.60
C GLU A 79 -7.59 12.26 -2.90
N TRP A 80 -6.91 11.65 -1.92
CA TRP A 80 -5.61 11.01 -2.15
C TRP A 80 -5.73 9.58 -2.66
N LEU A 81 -6.93 9.01 -2.63
CA LEU A 81 -7.20 7.62 -3.04
C LEU A 81 -6.27 6.65 -2.31
N PHE A 82 -5.67 5.71 -3.02
CA PHE A 82 -4.57 4.88 -2.52
C PHE A 82 -3.19 5.31 -3.10
N GLY A 83 -3.13 6.47 -3.78
CA GLY A 83 -1.89 7.09 -4.24
C GLY A 83 -1.41 6.67 -5.63
N ALA A 84 -2.11 5.76 -6.32
CA ALA A 84 -1.76 5.40 -7.68
C ALA A 84 -2.10 6.54 -8.66
N GLY A 85 -1.20 6.83 -9.59
CA GLY A 85 -1.42 7.84 -10.64
C GLY A 85 -1.47 9.30 -10.14
N VAL A 86 -1.13 9.57 -8.88
CA VAL A 86 -1.10 10.94 -8.36
C VAL A 86 0.10 11.72 -8.89
N SER A 87 -0.06 13.05 -8.98
CA SER A 87 1.05 13.92 -9.36
C SER A 87 2.18 13.86 -8.35
N ARG A 88 3.41 14.19 -8.79
CA ARG A 88 4.57 14.25 -7.92
C ARG A 88 4.38 15.25 -6.76
N ASP A 89 3.78 16.40 -7.04
CA ASP A 89 3.54 17.42 -6.01
C ASP A 89 2.60 16.90 -4.93
N LEU A 90 1.57 16.14 -5.31
CA LEU A 90 0.67 15.52 -4.36
C LEU A 90 1.38 14.41 -3.58
N ALA A 91 2.16 13.56 -4.24
CA ALA A 91 2.96 12.52 -3.58
C ALA A 91 3.93 13.09 -2.54
N ASP A 92 4.61 14.18 -2.89
CA ASP A 92 5.50 14.90 -1.97
C ASP A 92 4.72 15.55 -0.81
N GLY A 93 3.56 16.11 -1.10
CA GLY A 93 2.65 16.67 -0.09
C GLY A 93 2.19 15.61 0.92
N ILE A 94 1.84 14.42 0.46
CA ILE A 94 1.47 13.28 1.30
C ILE A 94 2.63 12.89 2.22
N ALA A 95 3.83 12.70 1.66
CA ALA A 95 5.01 12.32 2.45
C ALA A 95 5.35 13.33 3.55
N ARG A 96 5.13 14.63 3.31
CA ARG A 96 5.37 15.68 4.31
C ARG A 96 4.27 15.80 5.35
N ARG A 97 3.04 15.39 5.01
CA ARG A 97 1.88 15.50 5.89
C ARG A 97 1.70 14.27 6.78
N VAL A 98 2.02 13.08 6.26
CA VAL A 98 1.86 11.82 6.98
C VAL A 98 3.18 11.44 7.64
N SER A 99 3.23 11.53 8.96
CA SER A 99 4.39 11.10 9.75
C SER A 99 4.43 9.59 9.93
N ARG A 100 5.61 9.06 10.26
CA ARG A 100 5.80 7.65 10.62
C ARG A 100 4.95 7.24 11.81
N ASP A 101 4.86 8.13 12.82
CA ASP A 101 4.09 7.89 14.05
C ASP A 101 2.59 7.78 13.79
N GLN A 102 2.09 8.45 12.74
CA GLN A 102 0.70 8.33 12.31
C GLN A 102 0.47 7.07 11.46
N LEU A 103 1.44 6.73 10.60
CA LEU A 103 1.29 5.61 9.68
C LEU A 103 1.42 4.26 10.36
N GLY A 104 2.28 4.13 11.39
CA GLY A 104 2.47 2.88 12.12
C GLY A 104 1.17 2.29 12.70
N PRO A 105 0.41 3.05 13.50
CA PRO A 105 -0.90 2.61 14.00
C PRO A 105 -1.90 2.27 12.91
N TYR A 106 -1.91 3.01 11.79
CA TYR A 106 -2.78 2.70 10.65
C TYR A 106 -2.41 1.34 10.02
N VAL A 107 -1.14 1.07 9.76
CA VAL A 107 -0.69 -0.24 9.24
C VAL A 107 -1.09 -1.37 10.17
N GLU A 108 -1.01 -1.17 11.50
CA GLU A 108 -1.45 -2.18 12.47
C GLU A 108 -2.98 -2.38 12.44
N ALA A 109 -3.77 -1.32 12.29
CA ALA A 109 -5.22 -1.42 12.13
C ALA A 109 -5.59 -2.20 10.86
N VAL A 110 -4.94 -1.90 9.73
CA VAL A 110 -5.11 -2.65 8.48
C VAL A 110 -4.72 -4.12 8.67
N ARG A 111 -3.59 -4.39 9.34
CA ARG A 111 -3.14 -5.74 9.65
C ARG A 111 -4.18 -6.55 10.44
N GLN A 112 -4.75 -5.97 11.48
CA GLN A 112 -5.76 -6.64 12.31
C GLN A 112 -7.01 -6.98 11.51
N GLU A 113 -7.51 -6.05 10.69
CA GLU A 113 -8.67 -6.30 9.84
C GLU A 113 -8.39 -7.38 8.79
N VAL A 114 -7.25 -7.30 8.10
CA VAL A 114 -6.87 -8.26 7.06
C VAL A 114 -6.70 -9.67 7.64
N LEU A 115 -5.99 -9.81 8.77
CA LEU A 115 -5.77 -11.11 9.41
C LEU A 115 -7.04 -11.65 10.07
N GLY A 116 -7.89 -10.79 10.62
CA GLY A 116 -9.20 -11.18 11.15
C GLY A 116 -10.07 -11.75 10.06
N TRP A 117 -10.15 -11.05 8.92
CA TRP A 117 -10.92 -11.50 7.77
C TRP A 117 -10.40 -12.81 7.19
N ILE A 118 -9.11 -12.92 6.84
CA ILE A 118 -8.59 -14.13 6.17
C ILE A 118 -8.76 -15.39 7.01
N ARG A 119 -8.76 -15.26 8.34
CA ARG A 119 -9.01 -16.39 9.26
C ARG A 119 -10.47 -16.84 9.30
N SER A 120 -11.40 -15.98 8.91
CA SER A 120 -12.83 -16.31 8.84
C SER A 120 -13.24 -16.89 7.49
N GLU A 121 -12.38 -16.79 6.46
CA GLU A 121 -12.68 -17.23 5.11
C GLU A 121 -12.48 -18.74 4.90
N SER A 122 -13.14 -19.27 3.89
CA SER A 122 -12.85 -20.60 3.36
C SER A 122 -11.99 -20.55 2.11
N ALA A 123 -11.33 -21.66 1.78
CA ALA A 123 -10.56 -21.77 0.55
C ALA A 123 -11.45 -21.64 -0.71
N ASP A 124 -12.73 -21.92 -0.61
CA ASP A 124 -13.67 -21.79 -1.73
C ASP A 124 -14.09 -20.33 -1.94
N ASP A 125 -14.25 -19.54 -0.88
CA ASP A 125 -14.54 -18.10 -0.99
C ASP A 125 -13.41 -17.38 -1.74
N LEU A 126 -12.17 -17.77 -1.48
CA LEU A 126 -11.01 -17.17 -2.17
C LEU A 126 -10.87 -17.56 -3.64
N LYS A 127 -11.59 -18.56 -4.11
CA LYS A 127 -11.67 -18.91 -5.54
C LYS A 127 -12.70 -18.08 -6.30
N MET A 128 -13.58 -17.35 -5.62
CA MET A 128 -14.58 -16.51 -6.26
C MET A 128 -13.89 -15.39 -7.05
N ALA A 129 -14.46 -15.13 -8.23
CA ALA A 129 -14.00 -14.05 -9.08
C ALA A 129 -14.27 -12.68 -8.44
N VAL A 130 -13.30 -11.78 -8.51
CA VAL A 130 -13.45 -10.41 -8.02
C VAL A 130 -14.02 -9.55 -9.13
N ASP A 131 -15.09 -8.81 -8.85
CA ASP A 131 -15.71 -7.85 -9.77
C ASP A 131 -15.14 -6.44 -9.53
N LEU A 132 -13.92 -6.20 -10.02
CA LEU A 132 -13.29 -4.88 -9.93
C LEU A 132 -14.04 -3.83 -10.74
N ARG A 133 -14.69 -4.23 -11.82
CA ARG A 133 -15.48 -3.32 -12.67
C ARG A 133 -16.66 -2.77 -11.89
N ALA A 134 -17.40 -3.60 -11.16
CA ALA A 134 -18.47 -3.12 -10.29
C ALA A 134 -17.94 -2.16 -9.23
N ARG A 135 -16.80 -2.49 -8.57
CA ARG A 135 -16.16 -1.60 -7.59
C ARG A 135 -15.80 -0.24 -8.20
N HIS A 136 -15.26 -0.23 -9.43
CA HIS A 136 -14.97 1.01 -10.13
C HIS A 136 -16.22 1.80 -10.50
N LEU A 137 -17.30 1.15 -10.91
CA LEU A 137 -18.57 1.82 -11.23
C LEU A 137 -19.25 2.41 -9.98
N ASP A 138 -19.17 1.71 -8.85
CA ASP A 138 -19.70 2.20 -7.58
C ASP A 138 -18.93 3.42 -7.05
N ARG A 139 -17.65 3.54 -7.42
CA ARG A 139 -16.75 4.61 -6.98
C ARG A 139 -15.87 5.13 -8.13
N PRO A 140 -16.48 5.76 -9.15
CA PRO A 140 -15.76 6.20 -10.34
C PRO A 140 -14.73 7.31 -10.08
N ASP A 141 -14.88 8.01 -8.97
CA ASP A 141 -13.96 9.04 -8.47
C ASP A 141 -12.77 8.47 -7.68
N TYR A 142 -12.74 7.14 -7.47
CA TYR A 142 -11.77 6.51 -6.58
C TYR A 142 -10.45 6.18 -7.28
N MET A 143 -10.46 6.04 -8.57
CA MET A 143 -9.23 5.85 -9.35
C MET A 143 -9.30 6.59 -10.68
N THR A 144 -8.15 7.04 -11.15
CA THR A 144 -8.04 7.68 -12.45
C THR A 144 -8.23 6.66 -13.57
N LYS A 145 -8.56 7.16 -14.78
CA LYS A 145 -8.66 6.32 -15.97
C LYS A 145 -7.35 5.56 -16.24
N ASP A 146 -6.22 6.19 -16.01
CA ASP A 146 -4.91 5.58 -16.24
C ASP A 146 -4.65 4.45 -15.25
N VAL A 147 -5.00 4.63 -13.96
CA VAL A 147 -4.92 3.58 -12.94
C VAL A 147 -5.84 2.42 -13.29
N TRP A 148 -7.07 2.70 -13.76
CA TRP A 148 -7.97 1.64 -14.20
C TRP A 148 -7.36 0.81 -15.32
N ALA A 149 -6.78 1.44 -16.33
CA ALA A 149 -6.13 0.75 -17.44
C ALA A 149 -4.98 -0.18 -17.00
N GLU A 150 -4.30 0.13 -15.89
CA GLU A 150 -3.26 -0.73 -15.33
C GLU A 150 -3.82 -1.96 -14.62
N ILE A 151 -4.99 -1.87 -14.00
CA ILE A 151 -5.55 -2.93 -13.15
C ILE A 151 -6.74 -3.66 -13.75
N GLU A 152 -7.31 -3.20 -14.87
CA GLU A 152 -8.49 -3.83 -15.50
C GLU A 152 -8.26 -5.31 -15.86
N SER A 153 -7.01 -5.70 -16.08
CA SER A 153 -6.63 -7.11 -16.31
C SER A 153 -6.77 -7.99 -15.07
N LEU A 154 -7.00 -7.40 -13.90
CA LEU A 154 -7.28 -8.10 -12.66
C LEU A 154 -8.79 -8.30 -12.42
N ASP A 155 -9.64 -7.76 -13.30
CA ASP A 155 -11.08 -7.97 -13.23
C ASP A 155 -11.42 -9.43 -13.55
N GLY A 156 -12.30 -10.05 -12.78
CA GLY A 156 -12.72 -11.42 -12.97
C GLY A 156 -11.73 -12.51 -12.54
N ILE A 157 -10.54 -12.17 -12.04
CA ILE A 157 -9.62 -13.18 -11.49
C ILE A 157 -10.05 -13.61 -10.09
N PRO A 158 -9.65 -14.81 -9.62
CA PRO A 158 -9.93 -15.25 -8.26
C PRO A 158 -9.35 -14.31 -7.20
N ALA A 159 -10.05 -14.16 -6.08
CA ALA A 159 -9.62 -13.31 -4.96
C ALA A 159 -8.19 -13.62 -4.48
N TRP A 160 -7.80 -14.90 -4.36
CA TRP A 160 -6.44 -15.28 -3.97
C TRP A 160 -5.38 -14.75 -4.95
N GLN A 161 -5.70 -14.73 -6.25
CA GLN A 161 -4.77 -14.25 -7.28
C GLN A 161 -4.65 -12.72 -7.24
N LEU A 162 -5.76 -12.01 -7.03
CA LEU A 162 -5.73 -10.56 -6.83
C LEU A 162 -4.90 -10.21 -5.59
N LEU A 163 -5.14 -10.86 -4.45
CA LEU A 163 -4.37 -10.65 -3.22
C LEU A 163 -2.87 -10.87 -3.43
N SER A 164 -2.47 -11.84 -4.25
CA SER A 164 -1.05 -12.11 -4.49
C SER A 164 -0.31 -10.96 -5.16
N ARG A 165 -1.01 -10.05 -5.83
CA ARG A 165 -0.44 -8.97 -6.60
C ARG A 165 -0.39 -7.64 -5.83
N PRO A 166 -1.46 -6.89 -5.59
CA PRO A 166 -1.38 -5.61 -4.89
C PRO A 166 -1.00 -5.75 -3.41
N SER A 167 -1.46 -6.82 -2.73
CA SER A 167 -1.22 -6.97 -1.30
C SER A 167 0.11 -7.64 -0.95
N MET A 168 0.76 -8.29 -1.89
CA MET A 168 1.98 -9.07 -1.63
C MET A 168 3.15 -8.65 -2.51
N SER A 169 3.10 -8.95 -3.82
CA SER A 169 4.25 -8.69 -4.70
C SER A 169 4.53 -7.20 -4.85
N HIS A 170 3.51 -6.36 -4.98
CA HIS A 170 3.63 -4.90 -5.05
C HIS A 170 4.29 -4.32 -3.78
N ILE A 171 3.87 -4.77 -2.60
CA ILE A 171 4.50 -4.35 -1.34
C ILE A 171 5.99 -4.73 -1.29
N ARG A 172 6.36 -5.93 -1.78
CA ARG A 172 7.76 -6.34 -1.82
C ARG A 172 8.60 -5.53 -2.80
N VAL A 173 8.03 -5.12 -3.93
CA VAL A 173 8.70 -4.20 -4.87
C VAL A 173 8.99 -2.87 -4.18
N HIS A 174 8.01 -2.26 -3.53
CA HIS A 174 8.19 -1.01 -2.79
C HIS A 174 9.12 -1.15 -1.59
N TYR A 175 9.09 -2.30 -0.91
CA TYR A 175 10.07 -2.58 0.14
C TYR A 175 11.50 -2.54 -0.41
N GLY A 176 11.77 -3.21 -1.53
CA GLY A 176 13.08 -3.18 -2.18
C GLY A 176 13.48 -1.79 -2.65
N GLU A 177 12.55 -1.05 -3.25
CA GLU A 177 12.73 0.35 -3.65
C GLU A 177 13.15 1.22 -2.46
N VAL A 178 12.38 1.24 -1.39
CA VAL A 178 12.66 2.06 -0.20
C VAL A 178 13.98 1.65 0.46
N ARG A 179 14.30 0.36 0.56
CA ARG A 179 15.58 -0.11 1.08
C ARG A 179 16.75 0.45 0.29
N SER A 180 16.65 0.47 -1.04
CA SER A 180 17.65 1.04 -1.93
C SER A 180 17.75 2.56 -1.77
N GLN A 181 16.62 3.26 -1.68
CA GLN A 181 16.55 4.69 -1.43
C GLN A 181 17.23 5.07 -0.11
N LEU A 182 16.96 4.34 0.97
CA LEU A 182 17.59 4.56 2.27
C LEU A 182 19.10 4.33 2.22
N GLN A 183 19.59 3.36 1.46
CA GLN A 183 21.03 3.17 1.26
C GLN A 183 21.67 4.40 0.61
N VAL A 184 21.03 4.97 -0.42
CA VAL A 184 21.52 6.19 -1.07
C VAL A 184 21.53 7.36 -0.09
N LEU A 185 20.47 7.56 0.68
CA LEU A 185 20.35 8.66 1.63
C LEU A 185 21.38 8.60 2.77
N ARG A 186 21.87 7.40 3.10
CA ARG A 186 22.86 7.14 4.18
C ARG A 186 24.29 7.17 3.72
N GLN A 187 24.55 7.22 2.39
CA GLN A 187 25.91 7.34 1.89
C GLN A 187 26.49 8.70 2.29
N PRO A 188 27.76 8.73 2.76
CA PRO A 188 28.43 9.99 3.00
C PRO A 188 28.55 10.76 1.68
N VAL A 189 28.25 12.05 1.70
CA VAL A 189 28.47 12.93 0.54
C VAL A 189 29.95 12.86 0.19
N ARG A 190 30.30 12.27 -0.95
CA ARG A 190 31.66 12.33 -1.48
C ARG A 190 31.97 13.83 -1.72
N ARG A 191 32.79 14.42 -0.86
CA ARG A 191 33.38 15.73 -1.15
C ARG A 191 34.29 15.49 -2.35
N GLU A 192 33.90 16.04 -3.49
CA GLU A 192 34.84 16.14 -4.60
C GLU A 192 36.06 16.96 -4.08
N SER A 193 37.21 16.31 -4.01
CA SER A 193 38.48 16.97 -3.69
C SER A 193 38.82 17.78 -4.93
N ASN A 194 38.62 19.11 -4.83
CA ASN A 194 39.19 20.06 -5.78
C ASN A 194 40.70 20.11 -5.64
#